data_220a6f4ad051477e222bcf7a33973634
#
_entry.id   220a6f4ad051477e222bcf7a33973634
#
_cell.length_a   1.000
_cell.length_b   1.000
_cell.length_c   1.000
_cell.angle_alpha   90.00
_cell.angle_beta   90.00
_cell.angle_gamma   90.00
#
_symmetry.space_group_name_H-M   'P 1'
#
loop_
_entity.id
_entity.type
_entity.pdbx_description
1 polymer ?
#
loop_
_entity_poly.entity_id
_entity_poly.type
_entity_poly.pdbx_seq_one_letter_code
_entity_poly.pdbx_strand_id
1 'polypeptide(L)'
;MEHTLPALPYAIDALAPHLSKETLEFHHGKHHNAYVVNLNNLQKGTEFESMKLEEIIKKSSGGIYNNSAQIWNHTFFWSCMKPAGGGEPKGALAAAVTAKWGSYAAFKEAFVKSAVGNFGSGWTWLVKKADGSVDIVNTGAAGTPLTTADKALLTIDVWEHAYYIDYRNLRPKWCETFMTSLVNWDFAEANFA
;
A
#
# COMPACT_ATOMS: atom_id res chain seq x y z
N MET A 1 -17.38 -16.92 1.19
CA MET A 1 -17.62 -15.74 0.29
C MET A 1 -16.53 -15.72 -0.76
N GLU A 2 -16.87 -15.52 -2.03
CA GLU A 2 -15.85 -15.41 -3.08
C GLU A 2 -15.30 -13.98 -3.13
N HIS A 3 -13.99 -13.86 -3.12
CA HIS A 3 -13.30 -12.58 -3.28
C HIS A 3 -13.05 -12.33 -4.77
N THR A 4 -13.08 -11.07 -5.18
CA THR A 4 -12.88 -10.67 -6.57
C THR A 4 -11.76 -9.64 -6.66
N LEU A 5 -11.06 -9.60 -7.80
CA LEU A 5 -10.07 -8.57 -8.08
C LEU A 5 -10.80 -7.21 -8.21
N PRO A 6 -10.54 -6.22 -7.35
CA PRO A 6 -11.15 -4.90 -7.50
C PRO A 6 -10.60 -4.19 -8.73
N ALA A 7 -11.44 -3.39 -9.39
CA ALA A 7 -10.98 -2.54 -10.48
C ALA A 7 -9.98 -1.48 -9.97
N LEU A 8 -9.04 -1.06 -10.85
CA LEU A 8 -8.20 0.10 -10.57
C LEU A 8 -9.07 1.36 -10.49
N PRO A 9 -8.76 2.33 -9.59
CA PRO A 9 -9.50 3.59 -9.49
C PRO A 9 -9.19 4.59 -10.63
N TYR A 10 -8.37 4.19 -11.59
CA TYR A 10 -7.96 4.97 -12.76
C TYR A 10 -7.71 4.03 -13.97
N ALA A 11 -7.59 4.61 -15.18
CA ALA A 11 -7.23 3.84 -16.37
C ALA A 11 -5.82 3.22 -16.21
N ILE A 12 -5.63 2.03 -16.80
CA ILE A 12 -4.41 1.23 -16.60
C ILE A 12 -3.12 1.92 -17.04
N ASP A 13 -3.20 2.94 -17.88
CA ASP A 13 -2.10 3.76 -18.40
C ASP A 13 -2.04 5.17 -17.79
N ALA A 14 -2.94 5.50 -16.88
CA ALA A 14 -3.10 6.86 -16.36
C ALA A 14 -1.96 7.33 -15.45
N LEU A 15 -1.14 6.43 -14.94
CA LEU A 15 0.02 6.76 -14.09
C LEU A 15 1.31 6.99 -14.90
N ALA A 16 1.27 6.82 -16.23
CA ALA A 16 2.40 7.15 -17.10
C ALA A 16 2.71 8.66 -17.06
N PRO A 17 3.99 9.07 -17.21
CA PRO A 17 5.18 8.25 -17.47
C PRO A 17 5.85 7.66 -16.21
N HIS A 18 5.24 7.83 -15.02
CA HIS A 18 5.86 7.48 -13.73
C HIS A 18 5.72 6.00 -13.37
N LEU A 19 4.65 5.37 -13.82
CA LEU A 19 4.41 3.93 -13.69
C LEU A 19 3.71 3.46 -14.98
N SER A 20 4.34 2.51 -15.68
CA SER A 20 3.89 2.10 -17.00
C SER A 20 2.63 1.23 -16.95
N LYS A 21 1.91 1.22 -18.09
CA LYS A 21 0.82 0.27 -18.33
C LYS A 21 1.29 -1.18 -18.14
N GLU A 22 2.49 -1.52 -18.65
CA GLU A 22 3.06 -2.86 -18.51
C GLU A 22 3.22 -3.27 -17.04
N THR A 23 3.76 -2.39 -16.20
CA THR A 23 3.85 -2.65 -14.76
C THR A 23 2.49 -2.94 -14.16
N LEU A 24 1.45 -2.16 -14.48
CA LEU A 24 0.10 -2.38 -13.95
C LEU A 24 -0.57 -3.65 -14.50
N GLU A 25 -0.32 -4.02 -15.77
CA GLU A 25 -0.81 -5.28 -16.35
C GLU A 25 -0.27 -6.50 -15.58
N PHE A 26 1.01 -6.45 -15.16
CA PHE A 26 1.60 -7.50 -14.33
C PHE A 26 1.20 -7.36 -12.86
N HIS A 27 1.34 -6.19 -12.27
CA HIS A 27 1.18 -5.99 -10.84
C HIS A 27 -0.28 -6.15 -10.40
N HIS A 28 -1.24 -5.50 -11.09
CA HIS A 28 -2.68 -5.68 -10.84
C HIS A 28 -3.22 -6.96 -11.48
N GLY A 29 -3.00 -7.13 -12.79
CA GLY A 29 -3.63 -8.20 -13.56
C GLY A 29 -3.07 -9.61 -13.30
N LYS A 30 -1.83 -9.73 -12.81
CA LYS A 30 -1.20 -11.04 -12.49
C LYS A 30 -0.95 -11.20 -11.00
N HIS A 31 -0.11 -10.37 -10.36
CA HIS A 31 0.23 -10.56 -8.95
C HIS A 31 -0.99 -10.40 -8.03
N HIS A 32 -1.70 -9.28 -8.10
CA HIS A 32 -2.90 -9.07 -7.26
C HIS A 32 -3.97 -10.12 -7.56
N ASN A 33 -4.23 -10.41 -8.83
CA ASN A 33 -5.19 -11.44 -9.21
C ASN A 33 -4.81 -12.84 -8.71
N ALA A 34 -3.52 -13.19 -8.72
CA ALA A 34 -3.07 -14.48 -8.20
C ALA A 34 -3.36 -14.64 -6.70
N TYR A 35 -3.20 -13.59 -5.90
CA TYR A 35 -3.58 -13.62 -4.48
C TYR A 35 -5.07 -13.86 -4.29
N VAL A 36 -5.92 -13.24 -5.12
CA VAL A 36 -7.37 -13.45 -5.10
C VAL A 36 -7.73 -14.91 -5.42
N VAL A 37 -7.19 -15.45 -6.51
CA VAL A 37 -7.41 -16.84 -6.93
C VAL A 37 -6.92 -17.82 -5.86
N ASN A 38 -5.72 -17.60 -5.32
CA ASN A 38 -5.13 -18.45 -4.30
C ASN A 38 -5.94 -18.43 -3.00
N LEU A 39 -6.38 -17.24 -2.52
CA LEU A 39 -7.22 -17.15 -1.34
C LEU A 39 -8.52 -17.92 -1.54
N ASN A 40 -9.22 -17.71 -2.65
CA ASN A 40 -10.47 -18.41 -2.97
C ASN A 40 -10.31 -19.93 -2.99
N ASN A 41 -9.14 -20.42 -3.41
CA ASN A 41 -8.87 -21.87 -3.39
C ASN A 41 -8.55 -22.36 -1.97
N LEU A 42 -7.72 -21.63 -1.22
CA LEU A 42 -7.25 -22.04 0.11
C LEU A 42 -8.33 -21.97 1.19
N GLN A 43 -9.31 -21.07 1.05
CA GLN A 43 -10.36 -20.90 2.06
C GLN A 43 -11.51 -21.91 1.93
N LYS A 44 -11.63 -22.60 0.79
CA LYS A 44 -12.71 -23.60 0.56
C LYS A 44 -12.69 -24.69 1.61
N GLY A 45 -13.87 -24.96 2.20
CA GLY A 45 -14.03 -25.98 3.24
C GLY A 45 -13.38 -25.63 4.58
N THR A 46 -12.89 -24.42 4.77
CA THR A 46 -12.36 -23.93 6.06
C THR A 46 -13.35 -22.99 6.74
N GLU A 47 -13.07 -22.65 8.00
CA GLU A 47 -13.85 -21.65 8.74
C GLU A 47 -13.83 -20.25 8.09
N PHE A 48 -12.87 -19.99 7.21
CA PHE A 48 -12.70 -18.71 6.52
C PHE A 48 -13.55 -18.54 5.26
N GLU A 49 -14.19 -19.61 4.77
CA GLU A 49 -14.87 -19.61 3.46
C GLU A 49 -15.97 -18.53 3.33
N SER A 50 -16.65 -18.19 4.42
CA SER A 50 -17.73 -17.21 4.44
C SER A 50 -17.35 -15.87 5.07
N MET A 51 -16.11 -15.73 5.55
CA MET A 51 -15.64 -14.52 6.25
C MET A 51 -15.32 -13.39 5.30
N LYS A 52 -15.40 -12.15 5.82
CA LYS A 52 -14.89 -10.95 5.14
C LYS A 52 -13.35 -10.94 5.16
N LEU A 53 -12.77 -10.27 4.17
CA LEU A 53 -11.32 -10.23 3.99
C LEU A 53 -10.55 -9.79 5.24
N GLU A 54 -11.00 -8.72 5.90
CA GLU A 54 -10.38 -8.17 7.10
C GLU A 54 -10.47 -9.12 8.31
N GLU A 55 -11.54 -9.92 8.38
CA GLU A 55 -11.70 -10.94 9.42
C GLU A 55 -10.72 -12.11 9.19
N ILE A 56 -10.58 -12.54 7.93
CA ILE A 56 -9.60 -13.57 7.55
C ILE A 56 -8.19 -13.11 7.94
N ILE A 57 -7.80 -11.88 7.59
CA ILE A 57 -6.47 -11.33 7.89
C ILE A 57 -6.19 -11.39 9.40
N LYS A 58 -7.18 -11.04 10.23
CA LYS A 58 -7.01 -10.99 11.69
C LYS A 58 -6.98 -12.36 12.38
N LYS A 59 -7.53 -13.39 11.75
CA LYS A 59 -7.77 -14.71 12.39
C LYS A 59 -6.93 -15.82 11.79
N SER A 60 -6.40 -15.64 10.56
CA SER A 60 -5.69 -16.68 9.85
C SER A 60 -4.17 -16.58 9.98
N SER A 61 -3.47 -17.60 9.47
CA SER A 61 -2.02 -17.65 9.38
C SER A 61 -1.58 -18.36 8.10
N GLY A 62 -0.26 -18.38 7.83
CA GLY A 62 0.31 -19.10 6.69
C GLY A 62 -0.23 -18.59 5.34
N GLY A 63 -0.57 -19.53 4.45
CA GLY A 63 -0.99 -19.21 3.08
C GLY A 63 -2.29 -18.39 3.01
N ILE A 64 -3.28 -18.67 3.87
CA ILE A 64 -4.54 -17.92 3.91
C ILE A 64 -4.27 -16.47 4.35
N TYR A 65 -3.51 -16.27 5.41
CA TYR A 65 -3.08 -14.92 5.83
C TYR A 65 -2.32 -14.19 4.73
N ASN A 66 -1.30 -14.82 4.16
CA ASN A 66 -0.47 -14.15 3.17
C ASN A 66 -1.28 -13.67 1.96
N ASN A 67 -2.16 -14.52 1.43
CA ASN A 67 -2.97 -14.13 0.27
C ASN A 67 -4.02 -13.08 0.63
N SER A 68 -4.72 -13.22 1.77
CA SER A 68 -5.73 -12.25 2.20
C SER A 68 -5.11 -10.87 2.49
N ALA A 69 -3.99 -10.83 3.21
CA ALA A 69 -3.29 -9.60 3.50
C ALA A 69 -2.75 -8.91 2.23
N GLN A 70 -2.20 -9.69 1.28
CA GLN A 70 -1.76 -9.14 0.00
C GLN A 70 -2.90 -8.59 -0.84
N ILE A 71 -4.09 -9.22 -0.84
CA ILE A 71 -5.26 -8.65 -1.52
C ILE A 71 -5.59 -7.29 -0.94
N TRP A 72 -5.65 -7.19 0.40
CA TRP A 72 -5.99 -5.94 1.07
C TRP A 72 -4.91 -4.85 0.84
N ASN A 73 -3.64 -5.20 1.01
CA ASN A 73 -2.51 -4.29 0.81
C ASN A 73 -2.51 -3.70 -0.60
N HIS A 74 -2.70 -4.52 -1.64
CA HIS A 74 -2.75 -4.07 -3.02
C HIS A 74 -3.99 -3.21 -3.30
N THR A 75 -5.16 -3.61 -2.81
CA THR A 75 -6.39 -2.82 -2.96
C THR A 75 -6.22 -1.43 -2.37
N PHE A 76 -5.64 -1.35 -1.17
CA PHE A 76 -5.33 -0.09 -0.50
C PHE A 76 -4.27 0.72 -1.28
N PHE A 77 -3.23 0.06 -1.77
CA PHE A 77 -2.13 0.69 -2.51
C PHE A 77 -2.59 1.35 -3.81
N TRP A 78 -3.52 0.76 -4.56
CA TRP A 78 -4.04 1.40 -5.77
C TRP A 78 -4.67 2.75 -5.47
N SER A 79 -5.38 2.89 -4.37
CA SER A 79 -5.98 4.15 -3.95
C SER A 79 -4.96 5.17 -3.41
N CYS A 80 -3.77 4.71 -3.00
CA CYS A 80 -2.66 5.58 -2.57
C CYS A 80 -2.03 6.37 -3.72
N MET A 81 -2.35 6.03 -4.97
CA MET A 81 -1.84 6.70 -6.17
C MET A 81 -2.98 7.34 -6.96
N LYS A 82 -2.67 8.41 -7.68
CA LYS A 82 -3.59 9.03 -8.66
C LYS A 82 -2.82 9.67 -9.81
N PRO A 83 -3.44 9.82 -11.00
CA PRO A 83 -2.89 10.65 -12.06
C PRO A 83 -2.63 12.07 -11.58
N ALA A 84 -1.51 12.66 -11.98
CA ALA A 84 -1.06 13.97 -11.50
C ALA A 84 -1.06 14.10 -9.96
N GLY A 85 -0.66 13.03 -9.28
CA GLY A 85 -0.48 12.99 -7.83
C GLY A 85 0.73 13.79 -7.35
N GLY A 86 1.12 13.57 -6.10
CA GLY A 86 2.21 14.32 -5.47
C GLY A 86 1.71 15.54 -4.70
N GLY A 87 2.58 16.54 -4.56
CA GLY A 87 2.29 17.70 -3.71
C GLY A 87 2.40 17.36 -2.21
N GLU A 88 1.66 18.08 -1.40
CA GLU A 88 1.69 17.97 0.07
C GLU A 88 0.29 17.70 0.62
N PRO A 89 0.16 16.99 1.77
CA PRO A 89 -1.11 16.85 2.46
C PRO A 89 -1.63 18.21 2.95
N LYS A 90 -2.91 18.28 3.24
CA LYS A 90 -3.59 19.48 3.74
C LYS A 90 -4.25 19.20 5.08
N GLY A 91 -4.87 20.22 5.65
CA GLY A 91 -5.73 20.08 6.81
C GLY A 91 -5.08 19.39 8.01
N ALA A 92 -5.84 18.52 8.66
CA ALA A 92 -5.42 17.85 9.89
C ALA A 92 -4.22 16.89 9.69
N LEU A 93 -4.14 16.22 8.53
CA LEU A 93 -3.00 15.35 8.22
C LEU A 93 -1.71 16.17 8.07
N ALA A 94 -1.74 17.32 7.39
CA ALA A 94 -0.58 18.21 7.28
C ALA A 94 -0.11 18.70 8.65
N ALA A 95 -1.03 19.07 9.54
CA ALA A 95 -0.72 19.45 10.90
C ALA A 95 -0.05 18.32 11.69
N ALA A 96 -0.58 17.09 11.59
CA ALA A 96 0.00 15.91 12.25
C ALA A 96 1.40 15.57 11.71
N VAL A 97 1.59 15.65 10.40
CA VAL A 97 2.90 15.46 9.73
C VAL A 97 3.90 16.50 10.22
N THR A 98 3.50 17.78 10.26
CA THR A 98 4.36 18.85 10.73
C THR A 98 4.70 18.71 12.22
N ALA A 99 3.73 18.33 13.04
CA ALA A 99 3.95 18.08 14.48
C ALA A 99 4.99 16.98 14.73
N LYS A 100 5.00 15.92 13.91
CA LYS A 100 5.91 14.78 14.08
C LYS A 100 7.32 15.04 13.51
N TRP A 101 7.42 15.63 12.30
CA TRP A 101 8.68 15.74 11.56
C TRP A 101 9.17 17.21 11.40
N GLY A 102 8.41 18.19 11.85
CA GLY A 102 8.75 19.61 11.74
C GLY A 102 8.39 20.23 10.38
N SER A 103 8.39 19.46 9.31
CA SER A 103 7.99 19.91 7.96
C SER A 103 7.58 18.73 7.07
N TYR A 104 6.87 19.03 5.98
CA TYR A 104 6.59 18.04 4.94
C TYR A 104 7.88 17.52 4.28
N ALA A 105 8.85 18.40 4.03
CA ALA A 105 10.13 18.00 3.44
C ALA A 105 10.87 16.96 4.30
N ALA A 106 10.93 17.18 5.62
CA ALA A 106 11.53 16.23 6.55
C ALA A 106 10.74 14.90 6.63
N PHE A 107 9.42 14.97 6.61
CA PHE A 107 8.58 13.77 6.52
C PHE A 107 8.85 12.98 5.23
N LYS A 108 8.87 13.65 4.07
CA LYS A 108 9.11 13.02 2.77
C LYS A 108 10.47 12.32 2.76
N GLU A 109 11.52 12.98 3.26
CA GLU A 109 12.85 12.39 3.40
C GLU A 109 12.81 11.14 4.30
N ALA A 110 12.16 11.24 5.46
CA ALA A 110 12.01 10.12 6.40
C ALA A 110 11.23 8.95 5.78
N PHE A 111 10.15 9.22 5.05
CA PHE A 111 9.35 8.19 4.38
C PHE A 111 10.14 7.47 3.28
N VAL A 112 10.79 8.23 2.40
CA VAL A 112 11.65 7.68 1.34
C VAL A 112 12.78 6.86 1.94
N LYS A 113 13.49 7.38 2.95
CA LYS A 113 14.57 6.67 3.65
C LYS A 113 14.06 5.36 4.27
N SER A 114 12.90 5.37 4.91
CA SER A 114 12.28 4.17 5.49
C SER A 114 11.92 3.14 4.42
N ALA A 115 11.30 3.58 3.31
CA ALA A 115 10.90 2.71 2.19
C ALA A 115 12.12 2.07 1.50
N VAL A 116 13.18 2.84 1.26
CA VAL A 116 14.44 2.33 0.69
C VAL A 116 15.11 1.33 1.64
N GLY A 117 15.10 1.62 2.94
CA GLY A 117 15.70 0.79 3.98
C GLY A 117 14.86 -0.43 4.38
N ASN A 118 13.64 -0.58 3.89
CA ASN A 118 12.82 -1.77 4.15
C ASN A 118 13.41 -2.97 3.41
N PHE A 119 14.20 -3.77 4.15
CA PHE A 119 15.01 -4.84 3.56
C PHE A 119 14.16 -5.96 2.96
N GLY A 120 14.51 -6.37 1.75
CA GLY A 120 13.80 -7.42 1.01
C GLY A 120 12.49 -6.91 0.40
N SER A 121 11.43 -7.72 0.54
CA SER A 121 10.09 -7.44 0.03
C SER A 121 9.15 -7.03 1.16
N GLY A 122 8.38 -5.99 0.95
CA GLY A 122 7.47 -5.49 1.98
C GLY A 122 6.76 -4.21 1.60
N TRP A 123 6.26 -3.52 2.62
CA TRP A 123 5.42 -2.32 2.49
C TRP A 123 5.87 -1.26 3.48
N THR A 124 5.89 -0.01 3.07
CA THR A 124 6.11 1.13 3.97
C THR A 124 4.83 1.92 4.09
N TRP A 125 4.42 2.18 5.32
CA TRP A 125 3.14 2.77 5.66
C TRP A 125 3.31 4.10 6.38
N LEU A 126 2.44 5.07 6.06
CA LEU A 126 2.08 6.13 6.98
C LEU A 126 0.84 5.65 7.75
N VAL A 127 0.92 5.67 9.07
CA VAL A 127 -0.17 5.21 9.95
C VAL A 127 -0.59 6.28 10.93
N LYS A 128 -1.86 6.24 11.38
CA LYS A 128 -2.36 6.98 12.53
C LYS A 128 -2.34 6.06 13.74
N LYS A 129 -1.70 6.50 14.82
CA LYS A 129 -1.65 5.80 16.10
C LYS A 129 -2.92 6.02 16.90
N ALA A 130 -3.12 5.20 17.94
CA ALA A 130 -4.29 5.30 18.83
C ALA A 130 -4.40 6.66 19.56
N ASP A 131 -3.28 7.35 19.79
CA ASP A 131 -3.23 8.70 20.37
C ASP A 131 -3.49 9.82 19.37
N GLY A 132 -3.76 9.48 18.10
CA GLY A 132 -3.98 10.43 17.00
C GLY A 132 -2.72 10.93 16.31
N SER A 133 -1.53 10.61 16.81
CA SER A 133 -0.27 10.92 16.14
C SER A 133 -0.08 10.09 14.87
N VAL A 134 0.86 10.49 14.04
CA VAL A 134 1.23 9.73 12.83
C VAL A 134 2.63 9.14 12.96
N ASP A 135 2.86 8.01 12.28
CA ASP A 135 4.17 7.38 12.23
C ASP A 135 4.41 6.66 10.91
N ILE A 136 5.69 6.40 10.62
CA ILE A 136 6.13 5.58 9.49
C ILE A 136 6.46 4.19 10.02
N VAL A 137 5.83 3.15 9.47
CA VAL A 137 6.10 1.77 9.84
C VAL A 137 6.41 0.93 8.61
N ASN A 138 7.33 -0.01 8.75
CA ASN A 138 7.66 -1.01 7.73
C ASN A 138 7.09 -2.36 8.11
N THR A 139 6.53 -3.05 7.14
CA THR A 139 6.14 -4.46 7.27
C THR A 139 6.83 -5.29 6.22
N GLY A 140 7.30 -6.48 6.59
CA GLY A 140 7.87 -7.45 5.66
C GLY A 140 6.80 -8.32 5.00
N ALA A 141 7.10 -8.86 3.83
CA ALA A 141 6.25 -9.79 3.10
C ALA A 141 4.80 -9.30 2.95
N ALA A 142 3.82 -10.03 3.51
CA ALA A 142 2.39 -9.69 3.48
C ALA A 142 1.93 -8.86 4.68
N GLY A 143 2.84 -8.44 5.58
CA GLY A 143 2.47 -7.71 6.79
C GLY A 143 1.63 -6.47 6.52
N THR A 144 0.70 -6.18 7.43
CA THR A 144 -0.29 -5.11 7.27
C THR A 144 -0.64 -4.47 8.62
N PRO A 145 -0.92 -3.15 8.68
CA PRO A 145 -1.39 -2.48 9.90
C PRO A 145 -2.72 -3.02 10.44
N LEU A 146 -3.52 -3.73 9.63
CA LEU A 146 -4.78 -4.34 10.08
C LEU A 146 -4.62 -5.34 11.24
N THR A 147 -3.42 -5.86 11.46
CA THR A 147 -3.11 -6.78 12.56
C THR A 147 -2.60 -6.06 13.80
N THR A 148 -2.56 -4.74 13.78
CA THR A 148 -2.15 -3.87 14.88
C THR A 148 -3.27 -2.91 15.28
N ALA A 149 -3.02 -2.02 16.24
CA ALA A 149 -3.93 -0.93 16.59
C ALA A 149 -3.80 0.30 15.69
N ASP A 150 -2.89 0.26 14.71
CA ASP A 150 -2.60 1.38 13.83
C ASP A 150 -3.62 1.46 12.68
N LYS A 151 -4.06 2.67 12.32
CA LYS A 151 -4.90 2.91 11.14
C LYS A 151 -4.01 3.26 9.95
N ALA A 152 -4.07 2.49 8.87
CA ALA A 152 -3.35 2.79 7.63
C ALA A 152 -3.88 4.08 6.99
N LEU A 153 -2.97 4.97 6.59
CA LEU A 153 -3.28 6.22 5.89
C LEU A 153 -2.78 6.20 4.45
N LEU A 154 -1.58 5.69 4.24
CA LEU A 154 -0.89 5.63 2.95
C LEU A 154 0.06 4.44 2.96
N THR A 155 0.30 3.84 1.80
CA THR A 155 1.34 2.81 1.65
C THR A 155 2.05 2.92 0.31
N ILE A 156 3.29 2.45 0.30
CA ILE A 156 4.06 2.15 -0.90
C ILE A 156 4.47 0.68 -0.88
N ASP A 157 4.31 0.02 -2.02
CA ASP A 157 4.84 -1.32 -2.26
C ASP A 157 6.33 -1.25 -2.64
N VAL A 158 7.18 -1.92 -1.86
CA VAL A 158 8.61 -2.03 -2.13
C VAL A 158 9.06 -3.45 -2.49
N TRP A 159 8.13 -4.34 -2.78
CA TRP A 159 8.42 -5.56 -3.52
C TRP A 159 8.99 -5.20 -4.89
N GLU A 160 9.99 -5.92 -5.39
CA GLU A 160 10.62 -5.61 -6.68
C GLU A 160 9.62 -5.66 -7.84
N HIS A 161 8.62 -6.55 -7.80
CA HIS A 161 7.60 -6.61 -8.85
C HIS A 161 6.79 -5.31 -8.99
N ALA A 162 6.74 -4.48 -7.96
CA ALA A 162 6.01 -3.22 -7.99
C ALA A 162 6.68 -2.16 -8.90
N TYR A 163 8.00 -2.26 -9.10
CA TYR A 163 8.76 -1.19 -9.75
C TYR A 163 9.84 -1.67 -10.74
N TYR A 164 10.20 -2.95 -10.76
CA TYR A 164 11.39 -3.42 -11.49
C TYR A 164 11.30 -3.20 -13.00
N ILE A 165 10.11 -3.27 -13.60
CA ILE A 165 9.92 -3.02 -15.05
C ILE A 165 10.35 -1.61 -15.41
N ASP A 166 9.94 -0.59 -14.63
CA ASP A 166 10.20 0.82 -14.92
C ASP A 166 11.51 1.34 -14.33
N TYR A 167 11.91 0.82 -13.16
CA TYR A 167 13.00 1.38 -12.36
C TYR A 167 14.18 0.40 -12.17
N ARG A 168 14.05 -0.86 -12.56
CA ARG A 168 15.05 -1.91 -12.33
C ARG A 168 15.45 -1.96 -10.85
N ASN A 169 16.70 -1.93 -10.53
CA ASN A 169 17.23 -1.93 -9.16
C ASN A 169 17.17 -0.57 -8.46
N LEU A 170 16.59 0.44 -9.08
CA LEU A 170 16.57 1.81 -8.55
C LEU A 170 15.39 2.07 -7.60
N ARG A 171 15.26 1.25 -6.53
CA ARG A 171 14.24 1.45 -5.49
C ARG A 171 14.22 2.90 -4.93
N PRO A 172 15.36 3.58 -4.70
CA PRO A 172 15.32 4.97 -4.27
C PRO A 172 14.54 5.87 -5.23
N LYS A 173 14.75 5.69 -6.54
CA LYS A 173 14.06 6.47 -7.57
C LYS A 173 12.56 6.19 -7.59
N TRP A 174 12.17 4.92 -7.43
CA TRP A 174 10.76 4.53 -7.29
C TRP A 174 10.11 5.23 -6.09
N CYS A 175 10.72 5.14 -4.91
CA CYS A 175 10.19 5.75 -3.69
C CYS A 175 10.07 7.28 -3.81
N GLU A 176 11.07 7.93 -4.42
CA GLU A 176 11.00 9.37 -4.71
C GLU A 176 9.87 9.71 -5.68
N THR A 177 9.76 8.97 -6.79
CA THR A 177 8.72 9.21 -7.81
C THR A 177 7.34 9.00 -7.23
N PHE A 178 7.13 7.97 -6.40
CA PHE A 178 5.87 7.78 -5.69
C PHE A 178 5.49 9.03 -4.91
N MET A 179 6.39 9.57 -4.08
CA MET A 179 6.10 10.73 -3.23
C MET A 179 5.96 12.04 -4.01
N THR A 180 6.63 12.19 -5.15
CA THR A 180 6.63 13.45 -5.90
C THR A 180 5.54 13.55 -6.95
N SER A 181 5.10 12.40 -7.50
CA SER A 181 4.31 12.39 -8.73
C SER A 181 3.08 11.48 -8.71
N LEU A 182 2.97 10.57 -7.74
CA LEU A 182 1.90 9.57 -7.73
C LEU A 182 1.02 9.64 -6.49
N VAL A 183 1.56 10.05 -5.33
CA VAL A 183 0.84 9.98 -4.06
C VAL A 183 -0.51 10.71 -4.10
N ASN A 184 -1.54 10.03 -3.61
CA ASN A 184 -2.90 10.53 -3.48
C ASN A 184 -3.17 11.03 -2.05
N TRP A 185 -2.85 12.29 -1.77
CA TRP A 185 -3.06 12.87 -0.45
C TRP A 185 -4.53 12.97 -0.06
N ASP A 186 -5.44 13.15 -1.02
CA ASP A 186 -6.88 13.20 -0.70
C ASP A 186 -7.36 11.89 -0.08
N PHE A 187 -6.83 10.75 -0.55
CA PHE A 187 -7.11 9.44 0.04
C PHE A 187 -6.50 9.30 1.44
N ALA A 188 -5.25 9.73 1.63
CA ALA A 188 -4.61 9.68 2.94
C ALA A 188 -5.32 10.57 3.98
N GLU A 189 -5.78 11.76 3.57
CA GLU A 189 -6.55 12.69 4.40
C GLU A 189 -7.92 12.11 4.79
N ALA A 190 -8.63 11.47 3.85
CA ALA A 190 -9.88 10.78 4.12
C ALA A 190 -9.70 9.64 5.13
N ASN A 191 -8.57 8.93 5.09
CA ASN A 191 -8.25 7.90 6.07
C ASN A 191 -7.84 8.49 7.42
N PHE A 192 -7.29 9.71 7.46
CA PHE A 192 -6.87 10.36 8.70
C PHE A 192 -8.07 10.88 9.53
N ALA A 193 -9.15 11.21 8.88
CA ALA A 193 -10.37 11.72 9.49
C ALA A 193 -10.95 10.81 10.61
#